data_978825189284a60c690ab3d706678dc4
#
_entry.id   978825189284a60c690ab3d706678dc4
#
_cell.length_a   1.000
_cell.length_b   1.000
_cell.length_c   1.000
_cell.angle_alpha   90.00
_cell.angle_beta   90.00
_cell.angle_gamma   90.00
#
_symmetry.space_group_name_H-M   'P 1'
#
loop_
_entity.id
_entity.type
_entity.pdbx_description
1 polymer ?
#
loop_
_entity_poly.entity_id
_entity_poly.type
_entity_poly.pdbx_seq_one_letter_code
_entity_poly.pdbx_strand_id
1 'polypeptide(L)'
;MLKYILAAYFWILFIATTCVLFSWLAVVHLYHKLFKPERLSEASHDVAVLWGRTLFALGPAWTHKVRGRENLPAVDAEPYVMVANHSSTADIWALFLVGGQFRWLSKDAMFKVPLVGQAMRWAGYVSVTRGNKQSQYQAIETSRQWLRKGVSMAFFPEGTRSDDGEVKEFKVGAFRLAQEENVMIVPVALRGTRDMLVKNSGFPKKAHLDIEILPPVRSFEGEDSRAFANRVQALLVSHLSRPTHAAAAQTHSLKKEAPQLS
;
A
#
# COMPACT_ATOMS: atom_id res chain seq x y z
N MET A 1 -2.58 11.88 30.55
CA MET A 1 -2.90 10.53 31.02
C MET A 1 -3.69 9.74 29.98
N LEU A 2 -4.85 10.19 29.52
CA LEU A 2 -5.71 9.47 28.55
C LEU A 2 -4.97 9.03 27.25
N LYS A 3 -4.15 9.89 26.63
CA LYS A 3 -3.39 9.54 25.41
C LYS A 3 -2.45 8.33 25.58
N TYR A 4 -1.84 8.17 26.75
CA TYR A 4 -0.96 7.03 27.05
C TYR A 4 -1.75 5.74 27.23
N ILE A 5 -2.94 5.82 27.88
CA ILE A 5 -3.84 4.68 28.04
C ILE A 5 -4.32 4.20 26.68
N LEU A 6 -4.78 5.11 25.82
CA LEU A 6 -5.24 4.78 24.46
C LEU A 6 -4.11 4.18 23.59
N ALA A 7 -2.90 4.72 23.70
CA ALA A 7 -1.75 4.18 22.99
C ALA A 7 -1.38 2.76 23.50
N ALA A 8 -1.34 2.56 24.82
CA ALA A 8 -1.09 1.25 25.42
C ALA A 8 -2.15 0.23 24.97
N TYR A 9 -3.43 0.60 25.03
CA TYR A 9 -4.54 -0.22 24.57
C TYR A 9 -4.37 -0.61 23.10
N PHE A 10 -4.09 0.36 22.22
CA PHE A 10 -3.84 0.09 20.80
C PHE A 10 -2.69 -0.89 20.59
N TRP A 11 -1.55 -0.70 21.26
CA TRP A 11 -0.39 -1.57 21.07
C TRP A 11 -0.61 -2.98 21.65
N ILE A 12 -1.35 -3.10 22.74
CA ILE A 12 -1.77 -4.41 23.28
C ILE A 12 -2.65 -5.14 22.25
N LEU A 13 -3.66 -4.47 21.69
CA LEU A 13 -4.50 -5.05 20.65
C LEU A 13 -3.70 -5.37 19.37
N PHE A 14 -2.77 -4.51 18.98
CA PHE A 14 -1.88 -4.75 17.85
C PHE A 14 -1.09 -6.06 18.03
N ILE A 15 -0.46 -6.23 19.20
CA ILE A 15 0.33 -7.44 19.51
C ILE A 15 -0.59 -8.66 19.57
N ALA A 16 -1.70 -8.59 20.29
CA ALA A 16 -2.64 -9.69 20.42
C ALA A 16 -3.18 -10.13 19.04
N THR A 17 -3.65 -9.18 18.22
CA THR A 17 -4.12 -9.46 16.86
C THR A 17 -3.03 -10.08 16.00
N THR A 18 -1.79 -9.57 16.10
CA THR A 18 -0.65 -10.12 15.36
C THR A 18 -0.36 -11.56 15.78
N CYS A 19 -0.35 -11.86 17.08
CA CYS A 19 -0.13 -13.22 17.57
C CYS A 19 -1.23 -14.19 17.11
N VAL A 20 -2.50 -13.80 17.25
CA VAL A 20 -3.65 -14.62 16.86
C VAL A 20 -3.64 -14.91 15.36
N LEU A 21 -3.52 -13.86 14.53
CA LEU A 21 -3.54 -14.02 13.08
C LEU A 21 -2.28 -14.66 12.54
N PHE A 22 -1.13 -14.52 13.20
CA PHE A 22 0.06 -15.30 12.85
C PHE A 22 -0.11 -16.79 13.16
N SER A 23 -0.70 -17.14 14.30
CA SER A 23 -1.01 -18.54 14.61
C SER A 23 -1.96 -19.15 13.58
N TRP A 24 -3.01 -18.40 13.19
CA TRP A 24 -3.90 -18.78 12.10
C TRP A 24 -3.15 -18.91 10.76
N LEU A 25 -2.30 -17.96 10.43
CA LEU A 25 -1.45 -18.00 9.23
C LEU A 25 -0.57 -19.26 9.20
N ALA A 26 0.01 -19.67 10.35
CA ALA A 26 0.82 -20.88 10.43
C ALA A 26 0.00 -22.14 10.08
N VAL A 27 -1.24 -22.22 10.55
CA VAL A 27 -2.17 -23.31 10.19
C VAL A 27 -2.51 -23.28 8.69
N VAL A 28 -2.87 -22.11 8.16
CA VAL A 28 -3.18 -21.92 6.74
C VAL A 28 -1.96 -22.25 5.87
N HIS A 29 -0.78 -21.79 6.27
CA HIS A 29 0.47 -22.08 5.57
C HIS A 29 0.77 -23.58 5.54
N LEU A 30 0.67 -24.26 6.69
CA LEU A 30 0.91 -25.71 6.77
C LEU A 30 -0.10 -26.48 5.91
N TYR A 31 -1.38 -26.14 5.99
CA TYR A 31 -2.42 -26.77 5.16
C TYR A 31 -2.11 -26.63 3.66
N HIS A 32 -1.83 -25.40 3.19
CA HIS A 32 -1.54 -25.20 1.77
C HIS A 32 -0.22 -25.84 1.35
N LYS A 33 0.80 -25.80 2.19
CA LYS A 33 2.09 -26.47 1.91
C LYS A 33 1.92 -27.98 1.68
N LEU A 34 0.99 -28.62 2.38
CA LEU A 34 0.76 -30.06 2.28
C LEU A 34 -0.24 -30.44 1.18
N PHE A 35 -1.29 -29.64 0.96
CA PHE A 35 -2.42 -30.04 0.13
C PHE A 35 -2.65 -29.17 -1.12
N LYS A 36 -2.18 -27.91 -1.13
CA LYS A 36 -2.42 -26.93 -2.22
C LYS A 36 -1.23 -25.97 -2.38
N PRO A 37 -0.02 -26.48 -2.69
CA PRO A 37 1.21 -25.66 -2.70
C PRO A 37 1.16 -24.51 -3.70
N GLU A 38 0.40 -24.63 -4.79
CA GLU A 38 0.20 -23.59 -5.80
C GLU A 38 -0.48 -22.33 -5.23
N ARG A 39 -1.33 -22.48 -4.21
CA ARG A 39 -2.06 -21.37 -3.55
C ARG A 39 -1.40 -20.85 -2.27
N LEU A 40 -0.24 -21.37 -1.91
CA LEU A 40 0.41 -21.11 -0.63
C LEU A 40 0.65 -19.60 -0.37
N SER A 41 1.19 -18.90 -1.34
CA SER A 41 1.48 -17.47 -1.21
C SER A 41 0.22 -16.60 -1.28
N GLU A 42 -0.80 -17.01 -2.03
CA GLU A 42 -2.09 -16.33 -2.11
C GLU A 42 -2.81 -16.39 -0.76
N ALA A 43 -2.98 -17.59 -0.22
CA ALA A 43 -3.63 -17.78 1.08
C ALA A 43 -2.88 -17.05 2.21
N SER A 44 -1.53 -17.02 2.15
CA SER A 44 -0.73 -16.26 3.11
C SER A 44 -0.94 -14.74 2.97
N HIS A 45 -1.09 -14.25 1.74
CA HIS A 45 -1.42 -12.84 1.49
C HIS A 45 -2.82 -12.49 2.00
N ASP A 46 -3.82 -13.36 1.81
CA ASP A 46 -5.19 -13.13 2.30
C ASP A 46 -5.23 -12.95 3.82
N VAL A 47 -4.45 -13.75 4.56
CA VAL A 47 -4.32 -13.58 6.01
C VAL A 47 -3.60 -12.27 6.37
N ALA A 48 -2.59 -11.85 5.59
CA ALA A 48 -1.94 -10.55 5.79
C ALA A 48 -2.89 -9.37 5.50
N VAL A 49 -3.75 -9.48 4.50
CA VAL A 49 -4.82 -8.51 4.22
C VAL A 49 -5.81 -8.45 5.37
N LEU A 50 -6.25 -9.62 5.88
CA LEU A 50 -7.13 -9.69 7.05
C LEU A 50 -6.49 -9.02 8.26
N TRP A 51 -5.20 -9.29 8.54
CA TRP A 51 -4.45 -8.64 9.60
C TRP A 51 -4.46 -7.11 9.47
N GLY A 52 -4.13 -6.57 8.30
CA GLY A 52 -4.12 -5.13 8.06
C GLY A 52 -5.49 -4.48 8.21
N ARG A 53 -6.55 -5.13 7.71
CA ARG A 53 -7.94 -4.67 7.85
C ARG A 53 -8.42 -4.71 9.31
N THR A 54 -8.06 -5.75 10.04
CA THR A 54 -8.40 -5.87 11.47
C THR A 54 -7.70 -4.79 12.28
N LEU A 55 -6.41 -4.56 12.07
CA LEU A 55 -5.68 -3.48 12.73
C LEU A 55 -6.27 -2.11 12.41
N PHE A 56 -6.69 -1.89 11.16
CA PHE A 56 -7.35 -0.66 10.78
C PHE A 56 -8.69 -0.49 11.53
N ALA A 57 -9.50 -1.54 11.63
CA ALA A 57 -10.78 -1.52 12.33
C ALA A 57 -10.64 -1.30 13.85
N LEU A 58 -9.53 -1.76 14.43
CA LEU A 58 -9.19 -1.57 15.86
C LEU A 58 -8.54 -0.21 16.15
N GLY A 59 -8.22 0.57 15.12
CA GLY A 59 -7.57 1.87 15.28
C GLY A 59 -8.49 2.92 15.90
N PRO A 60 -7.91 3.94 16.55
CA PRO A 60 -8.69 4.95 17.29
C PRO A 60 -9.43 5.88 16.32
N ALA A 61 -10.70 5.57 16.06
CA ALA A 61 -11.57 6.32 15.16
C ALA A 61 -10.97 6.49 13.74
N TRP A 62 -10.33 5.44 13.23
CA TRP A 62 -9.86 5.40 11.84
C TRP A 62 -11.05 5.10 10.93
N THR A 63 -11.19 5.93 9.92
CA THR A 63 -12.20 5.76 8.88
C THR A 63 -11.50 5.79 7.51
N HIS A 64 -12.14 5.22 6.50
CA HIS A 64 -11.57 5.25 5.15
C HIS A 64 -12.63 5.34 4.07
N LYS A 65 -12.23 5.84 2.93
CA LYS A 65 -12.99 5.78 1.68
C LYS A 65 -12.06 5.30 0.57
N VAL A 66 -12.51 4.28 -0.17
CA VAL A 66 -11.79 3.77 -1.35
C VAL A 66 -12.65 4.08 -2.57
N ARG A 67 -12.07 4.76 -3.55
CA ARG A 67 -12.68 5.11 -4.83
C ARG A 67 -11.89 4.53 -5.99
N GLY A 68 -12.52 4.40 -7.15
CA GLY A 68 -11.86 3.92 -8.36
C GLY A 68 -11.59 2.42 -8.36
N ARG A 69 -12.33 1.61 -7.58
CA ARG A 69 -12.17 0.15 -7.58
C ARG A 69 -12.42 -0.46 -8.95
N GLU A 70 -13.26 0.18 -9.75
CA GLU A 70 -13.54 -0.13 -11.16
C GLU A 70 -12.31 -0.01 -12.07
N ASN A 71 -11.28 0.70 -11.63
CA ASN A 71 -9.99 0.84 -12.32
C ASN A 71 -9.02 -0.31 -12.05
N LEU A 72 -9.33 -1.20 -11.10
CA LEU A 72 -8.54 -2.41 -10.91
C LEU A 72 -8.88 -3.41 -12.01
N PRO A 73 -7.88 -4.04 -12.64
CA PRO A 73 -8.12 -5.17 -13.53
C PRO A 73 -8.92 -6.26 -12.82
N ALA A 74 -9.76 -6.98 -13.57
CA ALA A 74 -10.51 -8.12 -13.02
C ALA A 74 -9.54 -9.16 -12.41
N VAL A 75 -10.04 -9.96 -11.47
CA VAL A 75 -9.21 -10.88 -10.65
C VAL A 75 -8.41 -11.86 -11.51
N ASP A 76 -8.96 -12.29 -12.66
CA ASP A 76 -8.31 -13.23 -13.58
C ASP A 76 -7.73 -12.55 -14.84
N ALA A 77 -7.65 -11.22 -14.82
CA ALA A 77 -7.01 -10.46 -15.90
C ALA A 77 -5.47 -10.48 -15.77
N GLU A 78 -4.82 -9.81 -16.73
CA GLU A 78 -3.38 -9.66 -16.69
C GLU A 78 -2.89 -9.01 -15.38
N PRO A 79 -1.72 -9.40 -14.84
CA PRO A 79 -1.13 -8.77 -13.69
C PRO A 79 -0.76 -7.32 -14.00
N TYR A 80 -0.64 -6.51 -12.96
CA TYR A 80 -0.31 -5.09 -13.09
C TYR A 80 0.73 -4.66 -12.05
N VAL A 81 1.33 -3.52 -12.28
CA VAL A 81 2.19 -2.86 -11.31
C VAL A 81 1.42 -1.72 -10.65
N MET A 82 1.09 -1.87 -9.37
CA MET A 82 0.51 -0.80 -8.55
C MET A 82 1.63 0.14 -8.10
N VAL A 83 1.44 1.44 -8.21
CA VAL A 83 2.34 2.45 -7.66
C VAL A 83 1.58 3.43 -6.78
N ALA A 84 2.12 3.71 -5.59
CA ALA A 84 1.50 4.63 -4.64
C ALA A 84 2.53 5.61 -4.07
N ASN A 85 2.08 6.80 -3.64
CA ASN A 85 2.88 7.70 -2.84
C ASN A 85 3.15 7.13 -1.45
N HIS A 86 4.28 7.53 -0.82
CA HIS A 86 4.74 6.94 0.43
C HIS A 86 5.04 7.99 1.49
N SER A 87 4.17 8.12 2.47
CA SER A 87 4.29 9.11 3.55
C SER A 87 4.28 8.50 4.96
N SER A 88 3.79 7.25 5.10
CA SER A 88 3.61 6.60 6.41
C SER A 88 3.88 5.09 6.35
N THR A 89 4.14 4.48 7.51
CA THR A 89 4.09 3.02 7.64
C THR A 89 2.66 2.48 7.40
N ALA A 90 1.65 3.30 7.68
CA ALA A 90 0.25 2.95 7.47
C ALA A 90 -0.16 2.83 5.99
N ASP A 91 0.68 3.27 5.04
CA ASP A 91 0.41 3.14 3.60
C ASP A 91 0.22 1.68 3.18
N ILE A 92 0.91 0.73 3.85
CA ILE A 92 0.72 -0.71 3.61
C ILE A 92 -0.69 -1.15 4.00
N TRP A 93 -1.20 -0.67 5.14
CA TRP A 93 -2.58 -0.98 5.56
C TRP A 93 -3.59 -0.36 4.60
N ALA A 94 -3.31 0.83 4.07
CA ALA A 94 -4.13 1.45 3.03
C ALA A 94 -4.16 0.61 1.75
N LEU A 95 -3.04 0.03 1.31
CA LEU A 95 -3.00 -0.88 0.16
C LEU A 95 -3.81 -2.16 0.41
N PHE A 96 -3.81 -2.71 1.63
CA PHE A 96 -4.67 -3.84 1.96
C PHE A 96 -6.17 -3.52 1.91
N LEU A 97 -6.53 -2.23 2.11
CA LEU A 97 -7.92 -1.77 1.92
C LEU A 97 -8.29 -1.66 0.43
N VAL A 98 -7.33 -1.47 -0.47
CA VAL A 98 -7.55 -1.51 -1.93
C VAL A 98 -8.07 -2.89 -2.32
N GLY A 99 -7.44 -3.95 -1.86
CA GLY A 99 -7.76 -5.35 -2.18
C GLY A 99 -6.96 -5.88 -3.36
N GLY A 100 -7.31 -7.10 -3.80
CA GLY A 100 -6.60 -7.81 -4.85
C GLY A 100 -5.39 -8.62 -4.34
N GLN A 101 -4.87 -9.48 -5.23
CA GLN A 101 -3.66 -10.26 -4.97
C GLN A 101 -2.44 -9.52 -5.50
N PHE A 102 -1.57 -9.06 -4.62
CA PHE A 102 -0.32 -8.41 -4.97
C PHE A 102 0.82 -8.78 -4.04
N ARG A 103 2.04 -8.63 -4.51
CA ARG A 103 3.23 -8.68 -3.67
C ARG A 103 3.87 -7.30 -3.65
N TRP A 104 4.61 -6.98 -2.61
CA TRP A 104 5.21 -5.67 -2.47
C TRP A 104 6.65 -5.74 -1.97
N LEU A 105 7.42 -4.70 -2.30
CA LEU A 105 8.79 -4.57 -1.86
C LEU A 105 8.85 -3.92 -0.49
N SER A 106 9.63 -4.53 0.40
CA SER A 106 9.88 -3.99 1.73
C SER A 106 11.36 -4.00 2.09
N LYS A 107 11.73 -3.07 2.96
CA LYS A 107 13.08 -3.02 3.52
C LYS A 107 13.42 -4.34 4.24
N ASP A 108 14.65 -4.85 4.05
CA ASP A 108 15.17 -6.07 4.66
C ASP A 108 14.99 -6.14 6.18
N ALA A 109 15.10 -5.00 6.89
CA ALA A 109 14.87 -4.93 8.32
C ALA A 109 13.47 -5.39 8.75
N MET A 110 12.44 -5.23 7.89
CA MET A 110 11.08 -5.68 8.20
C MET A 110 10.98 -7.20 8.23
N PHE A 111 11.77 -7.89 7.41
CA PHE A 111 11.83 -9.35 7.40
C PHE A 111 12.55 -9.94 8.63
N LYS A 112 13.21 -9.10 9.45
CA LYS A 112 13.84 -9.49 10.72
C LYS A 112 12.91 -9.32 11.92
N VAL A 113 11.76 -8.64 11.75
CA VAL A 113 10.77 -8.46 12.82
C VAL A 113 10.11 -9.82 13.12
N PRO A 114 10.11 -10.27 14.39
CA PRO A 114 9.48 -11.53 14.77
C PRO A 114 8.01 -11.60 14.30
N LEU A 115 7.55 -12.78 13.91
CA LEU A 115 6.23 -13.09 13.36
C LEU A 115 5.98 -12.37 12.01
N VAL A 116 6.06 -11.03 11.98
CA VAL A 116 5.81 -10.22 10.78
C VAL A 116 6.74 -10.61 9.63
N GLY A 117 8.05 -10.71 9.89
CA GLY A 117 9.02 -11.07 8.86
C GLY A 117 8.79 -12.48 8.30
N GLN A 118 8.34 -13.42 9.15
CA GLN A 118 8.00 -14.76 8.70
C GLN A 118 6.71 -14.75 7.84
N ALA A 119 5.69 -14.02 8.28
CA ALA A 119 4.46 -13.82 7.51
C ALA A 119 4.74 -13.21 6.13
N MET A 120 5.63 -12.20 6.08
CA MET A 120 6.05 -11.56 4.83
C MET A 120 6.73 -12.55 3.86
N ARG A 121 7.59 -13.43 4.39
CA ARG A 121 8.22 -14.50 3.57
C ARG A 121 7.19 -15.48 3.02
N TRP A 122 6.25 -15.92 3.86
CA TRP A 122 5.19 -16.85 3.46
C TRP A 122 4.24 -16.25 2.43
N ALA A 123 3.95 -14.95 2.54
CA ALA A 123 3.15 -14.23 1.56
C ALA A 123 3.91 -13.90 0.26
N GLY A 124 5.22 -14.21 0.16
CA GLY A 124 6.01 -13.97 -1.04
C GLY A 124 6.39 -12.50 -1.27
N TYR A 125 6.39 -11.68 -0.22
CA TYR A 125 6.84 -10.29 -0.34
C TYR A 125 8.34 -10.21 -0.57
N VAL A 126 8.78 -9.15 -1.23
CA VAL A 126 10.13 -9.03 -1.76
C VAL A 126 10.99 -8.15 -0.86
N SER A 127 12.12 -8.70 -0.38
CA SER A 127 13.07 -7.97 0.44
C SER A 127 14.01 -7.13 -0.42
N VAL A 128 14.30 -5.90 0.01
CA VAL A 128 15.29 -5.04 -0.65
C VAL A 128 16.16 -4.32 0.38
N THR A 129 17.47 -4.39 0.20
CA THR A 129 18.45 -3.62 0.96
C THR A 129 18.73 -2.31 0.23
N ARG A 130 18.34 -1.18 0.85
CA ARG A 130 18.54 0.16 0.29
C ARG A 130 20.03 0.47 0.17
N GLY A 131 20.41 1.13 -0.93
CA GLY A 131 21.82 1.46 -1.20
C GLY A 131 22.63 0.30 -1.79
N ASN A 132 22.12 -0.93 -1.80
CA ASN A 132 22.78 -2.09 -2.41
C ASN A 132 22.19 -2.35 -3.81
N LYS A 133 22.97 -2.06 -4.85
CA LYS A 133 22.56 -2.23 -6.27
C LYS A 133 22.19 -3.67 -6.60
N GLN A 134 22.97 -4.65 -6.09
CA GLN A 134 22.71 -6.06 -6.32
C GLN A 134 21.38 -6.51 -5.72
N SER A 135 21.09 -6.08 -4.48
CA SER A 135 19.80 -6.37 -3.82
C SER A 135 18.63 -5.72 -4.56
N GLN A 136 18.80 -4.50 -5.08
CA GLN A 136 17.77 -3.82 -5.88
C GLN A 136 17.52 -4.57 -7.20
N TYR A 137 18.56 -5.01 -7.88
CA TYR A 137 18.43 -5.82 -9.09
C TYR A 137 17.68 -7.14 -8.80
N GLN A 138 18.08 -7.87 -7.75
CA GLN A 138 17.41 -9.11 -7.34
C GLN A 138 15.94 -8.89 -6.97
N ALA A 139 15.61 -7.77 -6.31
CA ALA A 139 14.24 -7.43 -5.97
C ALA A 139 13.38 -7.19 -7.22
N ILE A 140 13.90 -6.50 -8.23
CA ILE A 140 13.21 -6.31 -9.51
C ILE A 140 13.05 -7.65 -10.24
N GLU A 141 14.07 -8.50 -10.25
CA GLU A 141 13.98 -9.80 -10.89
C GLU A 141 12.98 -10.74 -10.20
N THR A 142 12.92 -10.73 -8.87
CA THR A 142 11.90 -11.46 -8.12
C THR A 142 10.50 -10.92 -8.42
N SER A 143 10.36 -9.59 -8.56
CA SER A 143 9.08 -8.96 -8.93
C SER A 143 8.64 -9.34 -10.34
N ARG A 144 9.59 -9.46 -11.29
CA ARG A 144 9.36 -9.97 -12.64
C ARG A 144 8.78 -11.37 -12.62
N GLN A 145 9.37 -12.25 -11.81
CA GLN A 145 8.90 -13.63 -11.67
C GLN A 145 7.46 -13.70 -11.12
N TRP A 146 7.07 -12.77 -10.23
CA TRP A 146 5.69 -12.69 -9.76
C TRP A 146 4.73 -12.25 -10.86
N LEU A 147 5.08 -11.22 -11.63
CA LEU A 147 4.24 -10.77 -12.76
C LEU A 147 4.06 -11.89 -13.78
N ARG A 148 5.12 -12.63 -14.13
CA ARG A 148 5.05 -13.78 -15.04
C ARG A 148 4.20 -14.95 -14.50
N LYS A 149 4.00 -15.03 -13.20
CA LYS A 149 3.07 -15.97 -12.54
C LYS A 149 1.64 -15.43 -12.43
N GLY A 150 1.33 -14.29 -13.05
CA GLY A 150 0.02 -13.66 -12.97
C GLY A 150 -0.26 -12.90 -11.67
N VAL A 151 0.76 -12.66 -10.83
CA VAL A 151 0.59 -11.96 -9.55
C VAL A 151 1.07 -10.52 -9.67
N SER A 152 0.21 -9.58 -9.35
CA SER A 152 0.51 -8.15 -9.39
C SER A 152 1.56 -7.73 -8.36
N MET A 153 2.25 -6.62 -8.64
CA MET A 153 3.27 -6.06 -7.77
C MET A 153 2.90 -4.65 -7.31
N ALA A 154 3.15 -4.34 -6.04
CA ALA A 154 2.97 -3.00 -5.50
C ALA A 154 4.31 -2.36 -5.14
N PHE A 155 4.49 -1.10 -5.53
CA PHE A 155 5.70 -0.33 -5.28
C PHE A 155 5.36 1.03 -4.68
N PHE A 156 6.25 1.49 -3.80
CA PHE A 156 6.40 2.88 -3.46
C PHE A 156 7.63 3.42 -4.20
N PRO A 157 7.47 4.02 -5.39
CA PRO A 157 8.59 4.32 -6.27
C PRO A 157 9.51 5.41 -5.72
N GLU A 158 9.09 6.18 -4.73
CA GLU A 158 9.94 7.10 -3.97
C GLU A 158 11.10 6.39 -3.24
N GLY A 159 10.91 5.11 -2.88
CA GLY A 159 11.88 4.27 -2.19
C GLY A 159 12.13 4.66 -0.74
N THR A 160 11.57 5.75 -0.25
CA THR A 160 11.60 6.19 1.16
C THR A 160 10.36 7.02 1.46
N ARG A 161 9.93 7.05 2.71
CA ARG A 161 8.80 7.88 3.15
C ARG A 161 9.15 9.37 3.00
N SER A 162 8.16 10.15 2.58
CA SER A 162 8.22 11.60 2.60
C SER A 162 8.13 12.10 4.04
N ASP A 163 8.93 13.08 4.41
CA ASP A 163 8.91 13.67 5.76
C ASP A 163 7.97 14.89 5.83
N ASP A 164 7.77 15.58 4.72
CA ASP A 164 6.92 16.76 4.56
C ASP A 164 5.52 16.43 4.04
N GLY A 165 5.35 15.26 3.41
CA GLY A 165 4.10 14.82 2.77
C GLY A 165 4.10 15.03 1.26
N GLU A 166 5.09 15.73 0.72
CA GLU A 166 5.25 15.91 -0.71
C GLU A 166 5.73 14.62 -1.38
N VAL A 167 5.26 14.39 -2.60
CA VAL A 167 5.66 13.22 -3.40
C VAL A 167 7.08 13.43 -3.92
N LYS A 168 7.99 12.56 -3.51
CA LYS A 168 9.38 12.59 -3.97
C LYS A 168 9.52 12.05 -5.39
N GLU A 169 10.65 12.32 -6.01
CA GLU A 169 10.99 11.80 -7.35
C GLU A 169 10.85 10.28 -7.40
N PHE A 170 10.18 9.78 -8.43
CA PHE A 170 9.98 8.36 -8.64
C PHE A 170 11.22 7.68 -9.23
N LYS A 171 11.63 6.58 -8.64
CA LYS A 171 12.66 5.69 -9.19
C LYS A 171 12.10 4.90 -10.36
N VAL A 172 12.89 4.76 -11.41
CA VAL A 172 12.46 4.15 -12.68
C VAL A 172 12.20 2.63 -12.62
N GLY A 173 12.65 1.94 -11.57
CA GLY A 173 12.66 0.47 -11.53
C GLY A 173 11.30 -0.19 -11.76
N ALA A 174 10.22 0.32 -11.13
CA ALA A 174 8.88 -0.18 -11.30
C ALA A 174 8.33 0.07 -12.72
N PHE A 175 8.67 1.21 -13.30
CA PHE A 175 8.22 1.64 -14.64
C PHE A 175 8.92 0.86 -15.74
N ARG A 176 10.24 0.66 -15.61
CA ARG A 176 11.01 -0.20 -16.50
C ARG A 176 10.49 -1.63 -16.46
N LEU A 177 10.25 -2.17 -15.26
CA LEU A 177 9.66 -3.50 -15.10
C LEU A 177 8.31 -3.62 -15.81
N ALA A 178 7.43 -2.62 -15.66
CA ALA A 178 6.14 -2.62 -16.31
C ALA A 178 6.25 -2.57 -17.85
N GLN A 179 7.21 -1.82 -18.39
CA GLN A 179 7.50 -1.78 -19.83
C GLN A 179 8.04 -3.11 -20.35
N GLU A 180 9.05 -3.68 -19.67
CA GLU A 180 9.69 -4.94 -20.07
C GLU A 180 8.75 -6.14 -20.02
N GLU A 181 7.79 -6.16 -19.07
CA GLU A 181 6.79 -7.22 -18.96
C GLU A 181 5.46 -6.85 -19.68
N ASN A 182 5.40 -5.69 -20.35
CA ASN A 182 4.23 -5.17 -21.06
C ASN A 182 2.95 -5.15 -20.20
N VAL A 183 3.06 -4.82 -18.92
CA VAL A 183 1.93 -4.71 -17.99
C VAL A 183 1.58 -3.25 -17.71
N MET A 184 0.33 -2.99 -17.33
CA MET A 184 -0.11 -1.64 -16.98
C MET A 184 0.38 -1.22 -15.59
N ILE A 185 0.52 0.09 -15.38
CA ILE A 185 0.65 0.72 -14.07
C ILE A 185 -0.73 1.12 -13.57
N VAL A 186 -1.06 0.77 -12.34
CA VAL A 186 -2.25 1.25 -11.61
C VAL A 186 -1.79 2.23 -10.55
N PRO A 187 -1.94 3.55 -10.75
CA PRO A 187 -1.58 4.54 -9.76
C PRO A 187 -2.61 4.58 -8.63
N VAL A 188 -2.14 4.68 -7.37
CA VAL A 188 -2.99 4.78 -6.18
C VAL A 188 -2.58 5.98 -5.35
N ALA A 189 -3.46 6.96 -5.21
CA ALA A 189 -3.26 8.13 -4.38
C ALA A 189 -3.72 7.85 -2.95
N LEU A 190 -2.79 7.98 -1.99
CA LEU A 190 -3.03 7.74 -0.56
C LEU A 190 -2.98 9.07 0.20
N ARG A 191 -4.07 9.41 0.92
CA ARG A 191 -4.15 10.59 1.80
C ARG A 191 -4.54 10.16 3.21
N GLY A 192 -4.06 10.90 4.22
CA GLY A 192 -4.42 10.72 5.63
C GLY A 192 -3.64 9.63 6.37
N THR A 193 -2.84 8.81 5.70
CA THR A 193 -2.04 7.76 6.35
C THR A 193 -0.99 8.32 7.31
N ARG A 194 -0.46 9.51 7.03
CA ARG A 194 0.50 10.22 7.87
C ARG A 194 -0.09 10.62 9.23
N ASP A 195 -1.39 10.92 9.25
CA ASP A 195 -2.08 11.33 10.48
C ASP A 195 -2.37 10.15 11.40
N MET A 196 -2.45 8.92 10.88
CA MET A 196 -2.71 7.71 11.67
C MET A 196 -1.59 7.43 12.67
N LEU A 197 -0.35 7.44 12.19
CA LEU A 197 0.85 7.14 12.96
C LEU A 197 1.90 8.22 12.69
N VAL A 198 1.97 9.19 13.57
CA VAL A 198 2.99 10.24 13.47
C VAL A 198 4.37 9.64 13.70
N LYS A 199 5.30 9.91 12.79
CA LYS A 199 6.67 9.42 12.84
C LYS A 199 7.28 9.67 14.22
N ASN A 200 7.87 8.64 14.79
CA ASN A 200 8.53 8.65 16.11
C ASN A 200 7.66 8.97 17.34
N SER A 201 6.33 9.06 17.19
CA SER A 201 5.46 9.38 18.33
C SER A 201 4.97 8.16 19.10
N GLY A 202 4.82 7.01 18.43
CA GLY A 202 4.19 5.81 19.01
C GLY A 202 2.70 5.96 19.37
N PHE A 203 2.12 7.15 19.16
CA PHE A 203 0.72 7.45 19.48
C PHE A 203 -0.14 7.43 18.22
N PRO A 204 -1.06 6.46 18.09
CA PRO A 204 -2.06 6.48 17.03
C PRO A 204 -3.04 7.64 17.27
N LYS A 205 -3.43 8.33 16.20
CA LYS A 205 -4.38 9.44 16.24
C LYS A 205 -5.60 9.12 15.40
N LYS A 206 -6.72 9.81 15.69
CA LYS A 206 -7.89 9.81 14.79
C LYS A 206 -7.43 10.23 13.39
N ALA A 207 -7.87 9.50 12.38
CA ALA A 207 -7.53 9.78 10.99
C ALA A 207 -8.63 9.33 10.02
N HIS A 208 -8.70 10.02 8.89
CA HIS A 208 -9.53 9.61 7.76
C HIS A 208 -8.64 9.34 6.55
N LEU A 209 -8.71 8.13 6.02
CA LEU A 209 -7.98 7.75 4.82
C LEU A 209 -8.85 7.96 3.59
N ASP A 210 -8.29 8.66 2.62
CA ASP A 210 -8.86 8.80 1.30
C ASP A 210 -7.94 8.09 0.30
N ILE A 211 -8.41 6.97 -0.24
CA ILE A 211 -7.67 6.09 -1.14
C ILE A 211 -8.34 6.18 -2.50
N GLU A 212 -7.60 6.60 -3.51
CA GLU A 212 -8.11 6.76 -4.86
C GLU A 212 -7.27 5.94 -5.84
N ILE A 213 -7.91 4.96 -6.47
CA ILE A 213 -7.32 4.13 -7.52
C ILE A 213 -7.57 4.85 -8.83
N LEU A 214 -6.51 5.29 -9.49
CA LEU A 214 -6.61 6.05 -10.73
C LEU A 214 -6.71 5.10 -11.94
N PRO A 215 -7.19 5.59 -13.09
CA PRO A 215 -7.21 4.80 -14.32
C PRO A 215 -5.83 4.22 -14.63
N PRO A 216 -5.77 2.96 -15.08
CA PRO A 216 -4.53 2.31 -15.48
C PRO A 216 -3.81 3.07 -16.59
N VAL A 217 -2.49 3.06 -16.55
CA VAL A 217 -1.62 3.75 -17.51
C VAL A 217 -0.64 2.75 -18.11
N ARG A 218 -0.55 2.71 -19.44
CA ARG A 218 0.52 1.99 -20.16
C ARG A 218 1.57 2.98 -20.66
N SER A 219 2.78 2.50 -20.87
CA SER A 219 3.78 3.28 -21.58
C SER A 219 3.38 3.44 -23.05
N PHE A 220 3.81 4.54 -23.66
CA PHE A 220 3.73 4.71 -25.10
C PHE A 220 4.85 3.91 -25.79
N GLU A 221 4.67 3.61 -27.05
CA GLU A 221 5.72 3.02 -27.86
C GLU A 221 6.95 3.93 -27.89
N GLY A 222 8.13 3.38 -27.55
CA GLY A 222 9.38 4.14 -27.48
C GLY A 222 9.52 5.11 -26.30
N GLU A 223 8.55 5.16 -25.37
CA GLU A 223 8.63 6.03 -24.20
C GLU A 223 9.78 5.58 -23.28
N ASP A 224 10.69 6.51 -22.96
CA ASP A 224 11.73 6.24 -21.96
C ASP A 224 11.14 6.02 -20.55
N SER A 225 11.76 5.10 -19.78
CA SER A 225 11.27 4.73 -18.44
C SER A 225 11.25 5.91 -17.46
N ARG A 226 12.14 6.91 -17.63
CA ARG A 226 12.13 8.14 -16.83
C ARG A 226 10.96 9.03 -17.21
N ALA A 227 10.69 9.19 -18.51
CA ALA A 227 9.53 9.94 -19.00
C ALA A 227 8.23 9.33 -18.50
N PHE A 228 8.10 7.98 -18.59
CA PHE A 228 6.96 7.24 -18.05
C PHE A 228 6.78 7.46 -16.53
N ALA A 229 7.86 7.35 -15.75
CA ALA A 229 7.83 7.59 -14.31
C ALA A 229 7.35 9.03 -13.98
N ASN A 230 7.89 10.03 -14.69
CA ASN A 230 7.54 11.44 -14.49
C ASN A 230 6.06 11.70 -14.85
N ARG A 231 5.54 11.10 -15.91
CA ARG A 231 4.13 11.22 -16.32
C ARG A 231 3.19 10.65 -15.26
N VAL A 232 3.48 9.45 -14.73
CA VAL A 232 2.67 8.84 -13.67
C VAL A 232 2.80 9.61 -12.35
N GLN A 233 3.99 10.14 -12.03
CA GLN A 233 4.19 11.00 -10.87
C GLN A 233 3.35 12.27 -10.97
N ALA A 234 3.39 12.97 -12.10
CA ALA A 234 2.59 14.17 -12.34
C ALA A 234 1.08 13.89 -12.19
N LEU A 235 0.61 12.74 -12.69
CA LEU A 235 -0.77 12.29 -12.51
C LEU A 235 -1.12 12.13 -11.02
N LEU A 236 -0.29 11.43 -10.24
CA LEU A 236 -0.50 11.26 -8.79
C LEU A 236 -0.48 12.59 -8.05
N VAL A 237 0.50 13.45 -8.30
CA VAL A 237 0.61 14.78 -7.69
C VAL A 237 -0.62 15.64 -8.00
N SER A 238 -1.09 15.65 -9.25
CA SER A 238 -2.28 16.41 -9.65
C SER A 238 -3.55 15.95 -8.90
N HIS A 239 -3.66 14.65 -8.59
CA HIS A 239 -4.78 14.12 -7.81
C HIS A 239 -4.61 14.42 -6.32
N LEU A 240 -3.41 14.29 -5.77
CA LEU A 240 -3.12 14.57 -4.36
C LEU A 240 -3.34 16.05 -4.00
N SER A 241 -3.11 16.99 -4.91
CA SER A 241 -3.34 18.42 -4.69
C SER A 241 -4.82 18.84 -4.74
N ARG A 242 -5.72 17.98 -5.23
CA ARG A 242 -7.16 18.27 -5.19
C ARG A 242 -7.68 18.22 -3.75
N PRO A 243 -8.60 19.11 -3.35
CA PRO A 243 -9.24 19.02 -2.03
C PRO A 243 -9.89 17.64 -1.87
N THR A 244 -9.77 17.05 -0.69
CA THR A 244 -10.53 15.83 -0.39
C THR A 244 -12.02 16.11 -0.51
N HIS A 245 -12.81 15.12 -0.97
CA HIS A 245 -14.27 15.29 -1.03
C HIS A 245 -14.91 15.65 0.32
N ALA A 246 -14.27 15.27 1.44
CA ALA A 246 -14.70 15.68 2.77
C ALA A 246 -14.53 17.20 2.96
N ALA A 247 -13.41 17.77 2.54
CA ALA A 247 -13.17 19.21 2.58
C ALA A 247 -14.08 19.96 1.58
N ALA A 248 -14.29 19.41 0.39
CA ALA A 248 -15.18 19.97 -0.62
C ALA A 248 -16.66 19.97 -0.15
N ALA A 249 -17.10 18.91 0.52
CA ALA A 249 -18.46 18.82 1.08
C ALA A 249 -18.68 19.83 2.22
N GLN A 250 -17.68 20.04 3.09
CA GLN A 250 -17.74 21.05 4.13
C GLN A 250 -17.79 22.47 3.57
N THR A 251 -16.99 22.76 2.53
CA THR A 251 -17.00 24.08 1.87
C THR A 251 -18.34 24.35 1.18
N HIS A 252 -19.00 23.31 0.63
CA HIS A 252 -20.30 23.44 0.00
C HIS A 252 -21.43 23.64 1.03
N SER A 253 -21.35 23.00 2.21
CA SER A 253 -22.28 23.20 3.31
C SER A 253 -22.18 24.61 3.88
N LEU A 254 -20.96 25.11 4.11
CA LEU A 254 -20.72 26.46 4.61
C LEU A 254 -21.18 27.56 3.63
N LYS A 255 -21.08 27.30 2.30
CA LYS A 255 -21.62 28.22 1.28
C LYS A 255 -23.16 28.24 1.21
N LYS A 256 -23.84 27.17 1.61
CA LYS A 256 -25.31 27.10 1.67
C LYS A 256 -25.89 27.76 2.93
N GLU A 257 -25.09 27.85 4.01
CA GLU A 257 -25.49 28.45 5.27
C GLU A 257 -25.14 29.92 5.37
N ALA A 258 -24.43 30.51 4.41
CA ALA A 258 -24.21 31.96 4.37
C ALA A 258 -25.51 32.68 4.07
N PRO A 259 -26.01 33.57 4.97
CA PRO A 259 -27.23 34.30 4.73
C PRO A 259 -27.06 35.19 3.49
N GLN A 260 -28.03 35.12 2.56
CA GLN A 260 -28.15 36.11 1.50
C GLN A 260 -28.51 37.45 2.19
N LEU A 261 -27.51 38.27 2.42
CA LEU A 261 -27.72 39.66 2.81
C LEU A 261 -28.23 40.39 1.56
N SER A 262 -29.55 40.55 1.56
CA SER A 262 -30.27 41.44 0.66
C SER A 262 -30.22 42.87 1.21
#